data_6ae780b1b4223fdeed735131760f95f3
#
_entry.id   6ae780b1b4223fdeed735131760f95f3
#
_cell.length_a   1.000
_cell.length_b   1.000
_cell.length_c   1.000
_cell.angle_alpha   90.00
_cell.angle_beta   90.00
_cell.angle_gamma   90.00
#
_symmetry.space_group_name_H-M   'P 1'
#
loop_
_entity.id
_entity.type
_entity.pdbx_description
1 polymer ?
#
loop_
_entity_poly.entity_id
_entity_poly.type
_entity_poly.pdbx_seq_one_letter_code
_entity_poly.pdbx_strand_id
1 'polypeptide(L)'
;MAEDMRALVNMEIIDRIGYFFNKVNERSELTYGYRNSYDSGGDEALGETVEYFHPHILYDDRMRYIMENIVLSDMDMDNIICNTIISHFYGGRGIHQILTREPDPKKALVDFKRLLVDKDYEMEIRKNIDDALALGLGVYGTTELRTSLYGASNQWVAETRGVERNADKINILLWVAGFIPRGITRRMANVQSLAEMYGILTEIEGVGSYYGYHCSTSNSVNPNIPINHDERFCVPGPGARLTLDMMFGEGCKIPHGDRVVWFRENYKDLIGDIPLNENEHNMVVNGVKIFQEDQNELKTYGCEVGLCQFGVYTRLSSNPNLINKRKVARVDESTMQYFFNNNFTQNTLF
;
A
#
# COMPACT_ATOMS: atom_id res chain seq x y z
N MET A 1 26.24 16.00 12.34
CA MET A 1 24.79 15.68 12.31
C MET A 1 24.54 14.20 12.62
N ALA A 2 25.16 13.22 11.96
CA ALA A 2 24.92 11.80 12.23
C ALA A 2 25.36 11.34 13.65
N GLU A 3 26.52 11.79 14.14
CA GLU A 3 27.00 11.46 15.49
C GLU A 3 26.11 12.06 16.59
N ASP A 4 25.59 13.27 16.39
CA ASP A 4 24.64 13.88 17.31
C ASP A 4 23.29 13.13 17.39
N MET A 5 22.84 12.55 16.31
CA MET A 5 21.58 11.79 16.30
C MET A 5 21.68 10.49 17.09
N ARG A 6 22.83 9.80 17.04
CA ARG A 6 23.04 8.54 17.78
C ARG A 6 22.96 8.74 19.30
N ALA A 7 23.38 9.89 19.79
CA ALA A 7 23.29 10.25 21.22
C ALA A 7 21.84 10.52 21.70
N LEU A 8 20.92 10.77 20.77
CA LEU A 8 19.51 11.05 21.07
C LEU A 8 18.65 9.78 21.05
N VAL A 9 19.18 8.67 20.56
CA VAL A 9 18.38 7.46 20.30
C VAL A 9 18.15 6.68 21.59
N ASN A 10 16.90 6.29 21.83
CA ASN A 10 16.53 5.36 22.88
C ASN A 10 16.87 3.92 22.48
N MET A 11 17.93 3.37 23.04
CA MET A 11 18.42 2.02 22.70
C MET A 11 17.43 0.91 23.06
N GLU A 12 16.62 1.04 24.12
CA GLU A 12 15.58 0.07 24.45
C GLU A 12 14.54 -0.06 23.31
N ILE A 13 14.16 1.07 22.72
CA ILE A 13 13.26 1.07 21.57
C ILE A 13 13.95 0.45 20.33
N ILE A 14 15.23 0.73 20.12
CA ILE A 14 16.02 0.14 19.03
C ILE A 14 16.07 -1.39 19.17
N ASP A 15 16.33 -1.92 20.35
CA ASP A 15 16.38 -3.37 20.60
C ASP A 15 15.04 -4.04 20.25
N ARG A 16 13.93 -3.39 20.60
CA ARG A 16 12.57 -3.86 20.26
C ARG A 16 12.28 -3.78 18.76
N ILE A 17 12.75 -2.74 18.09
CA ILE A 17 12.64 -2.61 16.62
C ILE A 17 13.48 -3.71 15.97
N GLY A 18 14.68 -3.98 16.42
CA GLY A 18 15.54 -5.06 15.95
C GLY A 18 14.87 -6.41 16.07
N TYR A 19 14.31 -6.73 17.25
CA TYR A 19 13.51 -7.94 17.44
C TYR A 19 12.38 -8.03 16.41
N PHE A 20 11.59 -6.96 16.24
CA PHE A 20 10.46 -6.93 15.33
C PHE A 20 10.91 -7.15 13.86
N PHE A 21 11.92 -6.41 13.38
CA PHE A 21 12.42 -6.55 12.01
C PHE A 21 12.98 -7.95 11.72
N ASN A 22 13.72 -8.54 12.65
CA ASN A 22 14.24 -9.90 12.51
C ASN A 22 13.11 -10.93 12.44
N LYS A 23 12.09 -10.80 13.29
CA LYS A 23 10.93 -11.71 13.28
C LYS A 23 10.09 -11.58 12.00
N VAL A 24 9.99 -10.38 11.43
CA VAL A 24 9.35 -10.19 10.14
C VAL A 24 10.19 -10.80 9.01
N ASN A 25 11.52 -10.67 9.08
CA ASN A 25 12.42 -11.21 8.07
C ASN A 25 12.46 -12.76 8.08
N GLU A 26 12.44 -13.39 9.26
CA GLU A 26 12.32 -14.85 9.39
C GLU A 26 11.12 -15.40 8.61
N ARG A 27 10.06 -14.63 8.45
CA ARG A 27 8.86 -15.00 7.70
C ARG A 27 9.09 -15.08 6.18
N SER A 28 10.07 -14.40 5.62
CA SER A 28 10.36 -14.41 4.19
C SER A 28 10.71 -15.80 3.65
N GLU A 29 11.20 -16.68 4.54
CA GLU A 29 11.49 -18.08 4.22
C GLU A 29 10.22 -18.95 4.18
N LEU A 30 9.08 -18.47 4.70
CA LEU A 30 7.82 -19.16 4.81
C LEU A 30 6.85 -18.77 3.68
N THR A 31 7.12 -19.25 2.49
CA THR A 31 6.19 -19.39 1.36
C THR A 31 5.25 -18.25 1.01
N TYR A 32 5.48 -17.69 -0.17
CA TYR A 32 4.50 -17.01 -1.00
C TYR A 32 3.26 -17.87 -1.19
N GLY A 33 2.16 -17.38 -0.77
CA GLY A 33 0.89 -18.00 -0.99
C GLY A 33 0.17 -18.34 0.29
N TYR A 34 -0.97 -17.69 0.47
CA TYR A 34 -1.99 -18.01 1.45
C TYR A 34 -1.48 -18.48 2.82
N ARG A 35 -1.68 -17.63 3.77
CA ARG A 35 -1.52 -17.74 5.21
C ARG A 35 -1.56 -19.14 5.75
N ASN A 36 -0.45 -19.81 5.87
CA ASN A 36 -0.28 -20.71 6.97
C ASN A 36 0.05 -19.85 8.19
N SER A 37 -0.69 -20.04 9.27
CA SER A 37 -0.52 -19.34 10.53
C SER A 37 0.96 -19.22 10.88
N TYR A 38 1.50 -17.99 10.80
CA TYR A 38 2.83 -17.70 11.30
C TYR A 38 2.83 -18.08 12.78
N ASP A 39 3.70 -19.00 13.15
CA ASP A 39 3.93 -19.30 14.55
C ASP A 39 4.69 -18.13 15.19
N SER A 40 3.94 -17.24 15.79
CA SER A 40 4.48 -16.06 16.48
C SER A 40 5.13 -16.42 17.82
N GLY A 41 5.26 -17.72 18.17
CA GLY A 41 5.75 -18.15 19.46
C GLY A 41 4.86 -17.70 20.63
N GLY A 42 3.57 -17.47 20.37
CA GLY A 42 2.59 -16.97 21.32
C GLY A 42 2.46 -15.44 21.37
N ASP A 43 3.22 -14.68 20.58
CA ASP A 43 3.04 -13.22 20.43
C ASP A 43 1.98 -12.91 19.38
N GLU A 44 0.71 -12.85 19.81
CA GLU A 44 -0.42 -12.57 18.91
C GLU A 44 -0.32 -11.19 18.23
N ALA A 45 0.24 -10.19 18.91
CA ALA A 45 0.40 -8.84 18.33
C ALA A 45 1.40 -8.88 17.18
N LEU A 46 2.48 -9.64 17.31
CA LEU A 46 3.44 -9.86 16.24
C LEU A 46 2.78 -10.59 15.08
N GLY A 47 2.06 -11.67 15.32
CA GLY A 47 1.34 -12.41 14.30
C GLY A 47 0.41 -11.54 13.46
N GLU A 48 -0.38 -10.67 14.12
CA GLU A 48 -1.30 -9.74 13.46
C GLU A 48 -0.61 -8.64 12.65
N THR A 49 0.62 -8.27 13.00
CA THR A 49 1.36 -7.19 12.33
C THR A 49 2.18 -7.74 11.17
N VAL A 50 2.86 -8.85 11.39
CA VAL A 50 3.74 -9.51 10.41
C VAL A 50 2.98 -9.97 9.16
N GLU A 51 1.68 -10.21 9.29
CA GLU A 51 0.84 -10.69 8.19
C GLU A 51 0.79 -9.75 6.96
N TYR A 52 1.01 -8.45 7.16
CA TYR A 52 0.76 -7.44 6.13
C TYR A 52 1.99 -6.69 5.64
N PHE A 53 3.16 -7.03 6.16
CA PHE A 53 4.35 -6.21 5.94
C PHE A 53 5.62 -7.05 5.81
N HIS A 54 6.52 -6.59 4.95
CA HIS A 54 7.92 -7.00 4.91
C HIS A 54 8.83 -5.78 4.71
N PRO A 55 10.01 -5.71 5.38
CA PRO A 55 10.94 -4.59 5.23
C PRO A 55 11.57 -4.51 3.83
N HIS A 56 11.67 -5.62 3.13
CA HIS A 56 12.09 -5.64 1.74
C HIS A 56 10.89 -5.50 0.80
N ILE A 57 10.99 -4.61 -0.18
CA ILE A 57 9.93 -4.30 -1.15
C ILE A 57 9.49 -5.55 -1.93
N LEU A 58 10.42 -6.43 -2.27
CA LEU A 58 10.14 -7.66 -3.00
C LEU A 58 9.24 -8.64 -2.27
N TYR A 59 9.18 -8.56 -0.94
CA TYR A 59 8.34 -9.42 -0.11
C TYR A 59 7.11 -8.70 0.46
N ASP A 60 6.99 -7.39 0.28
CA ASP A 60 5.77 -6.67 0.60
C ASP A 60 4.64 -7.11 -0.35
N ASP A 61 3.58 -7.68 0.20
CA ASP A 61 2.49 -8.28 -0.58
C ASP A 61 1.84 -7.31 -1.58
N ARG A 62 1.71 -6.04 -1.20
CA ARG A 62 1.10 -5.03 -2.08
C ARG A 62 2.04 -4.66 -3.21
N MET A 63 3.31 -4.39 -2.88
CA MET A 63 4.32 -4.05 -3.87
C MET A 63 4.52 -5.19 -4.87
N ARG A 64 4.55 -6.41 -4.37
CA ARG A 64 4.62 -7.61 -5.22
C ARG A 64 3.40 -7.75 -6.12
N TYR A 65 2.19 -7.59 -5.58
CA TYR A 65 0.96 -7.60 -6.39
C TYR A 65 1.03 -6.56 -7.52
N ILE A 66 1.47 -5.33 -7.21
CA ILE A 66 1.61 -4.26 -8.19
C ILE A 66 2.62 -4.66 -9.27
N MET A 67 3.79 -5.16 -8.89
CA MET A 67 4.82 -5.57 -9.85
C MET A 67 4.35 -6.73 -10.74
N GLU A 68 3.79 -7.77 -10.16
CA GLU A 68 3.44 -9.01 -10.88
C GLU A 68 2.18 -8.89 -11.76
N ASN A 69 1.20 -8.08 -11.34
CA ASN A 69 -0.11 -8.07 -11.97
C ASN A 69 -0.46 -6.75 -12.66
N ILE A 70 0.06 -5.62 -12.18
CA ILE A 70 -0.26 -4.30 -12.75
C ILE A 70 0.83 -3.84 -13.72
N VAL A 71 2.08 -3.76 -13.23
CA VAL A 71 3.21 -3.24 -14.03
C VAL A 71 3.51 -4.09 -15.25
N LEU A 72 3.30 -5.41 -15.14
CA LEU A 72 3.55 -6.38 -16.22
C LEU A 72 2.32 -6.67 -17.10
N SER A 73 1.21 -6.00 -16.85
CA SER A 73 0.03 -6.16 -17.70
C SER A 73 0.25 -5.55 -19.09
N ASP A 74 -0.56 -5.99 -20.04
CA ASP A 74 -0.60 -5.43 -21.40
C ASP A 74 -1.34 -4.08 -21.47
N MET A 75 -1.68 -3.50 -20.33
CA MET A 75 -2.36 -2.19 -20.27
C MET A 75 -1.41 -1.06 -20.62
N ASP A 76 -1.98 0.04 -21.14
CA ASP A 76 -1.21 1.26 -21.35
C ASP A 76 -0.82 1.94 -20.02
N MET A 77 0.13 2.87 -20.09
CA MET A 77 0.71 3.54 -18.94
C MET A 77 -0.32 4.29 -18.09
N ASP A 78 -1.34 4.89 -18.71
CA ASP A 78 -2.40 5.59 -17.97
C ASP A 78 -3.17 4.62 -17.08
N ASN A 79 -3.56 3.46 -17.62
CA ASN A 79 -4.25 2.42 -16.90
C ASN A 79 -3.36 1.78 -15.82
N ILE A 80 -2.07 1.55 -16.08
CA ILE A 80 -1.10 1.03 -15.10
C ILE A 80 -1.01 1.99 -13.90
N ILE A 81 -0.81 3.28 -14.14
CA ILE A 81 -0.72 4.28 -13.07
C ILE A 81 -2.01 4.34 -12.26
N CYS A 82 -3.18 4.37 -12.91
CA CYS A 82 -4.46 4.41 -12.22
C CYS A 82 -4.72 3.15 -11.37
N ASN A 83 -4.43 1.95 -11.90
CA ASN A 83 -4.55 0.70 -11.13
C ASN A 83 -3.60 0.66 -9.93
N THR A 84 -2.36 1.16 -10.08
CA THR A 84 -1.42 1.29 -8.96
C THR A 84 -1.96 2.23 -7.87
N ILE A 85 -2.53 3.37 -8.25
CA ILE A 85 -3.12 4.35 -7.31
C ILE A 85 -4.29 3.72 -6.54
N ILE A 86 -5.22 3.03 -7.21
CA ILE A 86 -6.38 2.45 -6.53
C ILE A 86 -6.00 1.31 -5.58
N SER A 87 -4.89 0.62 -5.79
CA SER A 87 -4.36 -0.35 -4.83
C SER A 87 -4.14 0.24 -3.44
N HIS A 88 -3.85 1.54 -3.37
CA HIS A 88 -3.72 2.28 -2.11
C HIS A 88 -5.03 2.89 -1.65
N PHE A 89 -5.83 3.45 -2.55
CA PHE A 89 -7.05 4.18 -2.20
C PHE A 89 -8.15 3.26 -1.65
N TYR A 90 -8.29 2.07 -2.20
CA TYR A 90 -9.23 1.07 -1.67
C TYR A 90 -8.62 0.19 -0.58
N GLY A 91 -7.35 -0.15 -0.67
CA GLY A 91 -6.57 -0.79 0.40
C GLY A 91 -6.98 -2.21 0.81
N GLY A 92 -7.85 -2.86 0.05
CA GLY A 92 -8.22 -4.26 0.24
C GLY A 92 -7.37 -5.20 -0.63
N ARG A 93 -6.99 -6.37 -0.11
CA ARG A 93 -6.48 -7.44 -0.97
C ARG A 93 -7.57 -7.87 -1.94
N GLY A 94 -7.21 -8.14 -3.18
CA GLY A 94 -8.18 -8.54 -4.20
C GLY A 94 -9.13 -7.45 -4.66
N ILE A 95 -8.84 -6.17 -4.37
CA ILE A 95 -9.74 -5.09 -4.80
C ILE A 95 -9.98 -5.07 -6.31
N HIS A 96 -8.94 -5.27 -7.11
CA HIS A 96 -9.08 -5.32 -8.56
C HIS A 96 -9.99 -6.48 -8.99
N GLN A 97 -9.82 -7.65 -8.39
CA GLN A 97 -10.66 -8.83 -8.62
C GLN A 97 -12.13 -8.57 -8.23
N ILE A 98 -12.36 -7.84 -7.14
CA ILE A 98 -13.72 -7.42 -6.74
C ILE A 98 -14.30 -6.46 -7.78
N LEU A 99 -13.56 -5.42 -8.17
CA LEU A 99 -14.03 -4.39 -9.09
C LEU A 99 -14.41 -4.97 -10.47
N THR A 100 -13.60 -5.89 -10.98
CA THR A 100 -13.81 -6.49 -12.31
C THR A 100 -14.57 -7.81 -12.28
N ARG A 101 -14.78 -8.38 -11.07
CA ARG A 101 -15.32 -9.73 -10.85
C ARG A 101 -14.51 -10.82 -11.56
N GLU A 102 -13.23 -10.60 -11.74
CA GLU A 102 -12.30 -11.52 -12.38
C GLU A 102 -11.41 -12.19 -11.32
N PRO A 103 -11.46 -13.52 -11.16
CA PRO A 103 -10.66 -14.21 -10.14
C PRO A 103 -9.16 -14.24 -10.44
N ASP A 104 -8.76 -14.18 -11.71
CA ASP A 104 -7.35 -14.13 -12.09
C ASP A 104 -6.78 -12.71 -11.87
N PRO A 105 -5.88 -12.49 -10.91
CA PRO A 105 -5.37 -11.16 -10.61
C PRO A 105 -4.64 -10.49 -11.78
N LYS A 106 -4.10 -11.26 -12.73
CA LYS A 106 -3.44 -10.73 -13.93
C LYS A 106 -4.41 -10.13 -14.94
N LYS A 107 -5.67 -10.55 -14.90
CA LYS A 107 -6.75 -10.07 -15.77
C LYS A 107 -7.66 -9.07 -15.06
N ALA A 108 -7.60 -9.04 -13.74
CA ALA A 108 -8.49 -8.27 -12.88
C ALA A 108 -8.13 -6.78 -12.80
N LEU A 109 -7.80 -6.14 -13.92
CA LEU A 109 -7.44 -4.73 -13.93
C LEU A 109 -8.58 -3.88 -14.50
N VAL A 110 -8.79 -2.70 -13.87
CA VAL A 110 -9.80 -1.74 -14.33
C VAL A 110 -9.29 -1.02 -15.56
N ASP A 111 -10.11 -1.00 -16.63
CA ASP A 111 -9.87 -0.14 -17.78
C ASP A 111 -10.45 1.25 -17.50
N PHE A 112 -9.60 2.17 -17.05
CA PHE A 112 -10.00 3.53 -16.70
C PHE A 112 -10.39 4.38 -17.91
N LYS A 113 -9.84 4.10 -19.10
CA LYS A 113 -10.25 4.79 -20.33
C LYS A 113 -11.66 4.37 -20.73
N ARG A 114 -11.94 3.08 -20.63
CA ARG A 114 -13.30 2.56 -20.84
C ARG A 114 -14.28 3.10 -19.80
N LEU A 115 -13.88 3.16 -18.53
CA LEU A 115 -14.72 3.68 -17.45
C LEU A 115 -15.16 5.14 -17.65
N LEU A 116 -14.37 5.95 -18.37
CA LEU A 116 -14.73 7.33 -18.70
C LEU A 116 -15.88 7.47 -19.69
N VAL A 117 -16.05 6.48 -20.60
CA VAL A 117 -16.93 6.63 -21.77
C VAL A 117 -18.01 5.56 -21.86
N ASP A 118 -17.83 4.40 -21.23
CA ASP A 118 -18.74 3.24 -21.29
C ASP A 118 -19.59 3.16 -20.01
N LYS A 119 -20.87 3.53 -20.16
CA LYS A 119 -21.82 3.52 -19.05
C LYS A 119 -22.19 2.10 -18.57
N ASP A 120 -22.17 1.13 -19.46
CA ASP A 120 -22.48 -0.25 -19.11
C ASP A 120 -21.33 -0.83 -18.26
N TYR A 121 -20.09 -0.50 -18.60
CA TYR A 121 -18.93 -0.88 -17.81
C TYR A 121 -18.92 -0.19 -16.43
N GLU A 122 -19.30 1.08 -16.35
CA GLU A 122 -19.50 1.77 -15.08
C GLU A 122 -20.54 1.08 -14.21
N MET A 123 -21.69 0.71 -14.79
CA MET A 123 -22.77 0.01 -14.07
C MET A 123 -22.34 -1.39 -13.62
N GLU A 124 -21.57 -2.11 -14.42
CA GLU A 124 -21.00 -3.41 -14.07
C GLU A 124 -20.09 -3.30 -12.83
N ILE A 125 -19.12 -2.37 -12.84
CA ILE A 125 -18.23 -2.16 -11.70
C ILE A 125 -19.03 -1.76 -10.46
N ARG A 126 -20.00 -0.85 -10.60
CA ARG A 126 -20.88 -0.43 -9.49
C ARG A 126 -21.59 -1.63 -8.88
N LYS A 127 -22.18 -2.49 -9.72
CA LYS A 127 -22.84 -3.71 -9.26
C LYS A 127 -21.87 -4.63 -8.52
N ASN A 128 -20.67 -4.81 -9.02
CA ASN A 128 -19.65 -5.64 -8.38
C ASN A 128 -19.28 -5.12 -6.98
N ILE A 129 -19.17 -3.80 -6.81
CA ILE A 129 -18.95 -3.16 -5.51
C ILE A 129 -20.11 -3.44 -4.56
N ASP A 130 -21.36 -3.26 -5.03
CA ASP A 130 -22.56 -3.44 -4.21
C ASP A 130 -22.73 -4.91 -3.78
N ASP A 131 -22.51 -5.84 -4.71
CA ASP A 131 -22.55 -7.29 -4.43
C ASP A 131 -21.47 -7.67 -3.39
N ALA A 132 -20.26 -7.15 -3.52
CA ALA A 132 -19.16 -7.40 -2.58
C ALA A 132 -19.49 -6.87 -1.19
N LEU A 133 -20.02 -5.65 -1.09
CA LEU A 133 -20.43 -5.05 0.18
C LEU A 133 -21.58 -5.83 0.85
N ALA A 134 -22.54 -6.33 0.07
CA ALA A 134 -23.64 -7.16 0.58
C ALA A 134 -23.13 -8.48 1.20
N LEU A 135 -22.01 -9.00 0.72
CA LEU A 135 -21.33 -10.17 1.29
C LEU A 135 -20.36 -9.83 2.45
N GLY A 136 -20.24 -8.57 2.82
CA GLY A 136 -19.28 -8.14 3.84
C GLY A 136 -17.83 -8.14 3.36
N LEU A 137 -17.59 -8.25 2.05
CA LEU A 137 -16.26 -8.13 1.48
C LEU A 137 -15.73 -6.71 1.67
N GLY A 138 -14.52 -6.60 2.22
CA GLY A 138 -13.88 -5.32 2.48
C GLY A 138 -13.44 -4.61 1.21
N VAL A 139 -14.31 -3.86 0.57
CA VAL A 139 -13.97 -2.98 -0.56
C VAL A 139 -13.06 -1.84 -0.11
N TYR A 140 -13.14 -1.48 1.15
CA TYR A 140 -12.34 -0.41 1.75
C TYR A 140 -11.52 -0.94 2.93
N GLY A 141 -10.24 -0.59 2.97
CA GLY A 141 -9.46 -0.79 4.18
C GLY A 141 -9.96 0.11 5.32
N THR A 142 -9.56 -0.21 6.52
CA THR A 142 -10.05 0.34 7.80
C THR A 142 -9.48 1.71 8.19
N THR A 143 -8.76 2.43 7.33
CA THR A 143 -8.05 3.64 7.73
C THR A 143 -8.93 4.89 7.65
N GLU A 144 -9.01 5.62 8.75
CA GLU A 144 -9.70 6.92 8.90
C GLU A 144 -9.19 8.02 7.94
N LEU A 145 -7.99 7.82 7.36
CA LEU A 145 -7.32 8.75 6.44
C LEU A 145 -8.04 8.94 5.09
N ARG A 146 -9.11 8.22 4.83
CA ARG A 146 -9.83 8.24 3.55
C ARG A 146 -10.90 9.30 3.44
N THR A 147 -11.27 9.95 4.51
CA THR A 147 -12.36 10.93 4.52
C THR A 147 -12.11 12.06 3.50
N SER A 148 -10.85 12.49 3.35
CA SER A 148 -10.46 13.50 2.38
C SER A 148 -10.59 13.03 0.93
N LEU A 149 -10.19 11.77 0.65
CA LEU A 149 -10.32 11.15 -0.68
C LEU A 149 -11.79 11.05 -1.08
N TYR A 150 -12.67 10.59 -0.17
CA TYR A 150 -14.11 10.53 -0.43
C TYR A 150 -14.71 11.92 -0.63
N GLY A 151 -14.33 12.88 0.19
CA GLY A 151 -14.79 14.25 0.06
C GLY A 151 -14.47 14.81 -1.33
N ALA A 152 -13.21 14.73 -1.75
CA ALA A 152 -12.73 15.24 -3.03
C ALA A 152 -13.33 14.49 -4.22
N SER A 153 -13.36 13.15 -4.18
CA SER A 153 -13.92 12.34 -5.27
C SER A 153 -15.41 12.58 -5.47
N ASN A 154 -16.20 12.63 -4.39
CA ASN A 154 -17.63 12.89 -4.46
C ASN A 154 -17.93 14.31 -5.00
N GLN A 155 -17.12 15.28 -4.61
CA GLN A 155 -17.25 16.65 -5.11
C GLN A 155 -16.89 16.72 -6.59
N TRP A 156 -15.76 16.14 -6.98
CA TRP A 156 -15.31 16.16 -8.37
C TRP A 156 -16.32 15.49 -9.31
N VAL A 157 -16.91 14.35 -8.92
CA VAL A 157 -17.94 13.65 -9.73
C VAL A 157 -19.20 14.52 -9.84
N ALA A 158 -19.64 15.13 -8.75
CA ALA A 158 -20.80 16.02 -8.76
C ALA A 158 -20.62 17.20 -9.72
N GLU A 159 -19.48 17.87 -9.67
CA GLU A 159 -19.14 19.01 -10.53
C GLU A 159 -19.00 18.60 -11.99
N THR A 160 -18.28 17.50 -12.25
CA THR A 160 -17.97 17.05 -13.62
C THR A 160 -19.20 16.51 -14.34
N ARG A 161 -20.12 15.87 -13.62
CA ARG A 161 -21.32 15.25 -14.18
C ARG A 161 -22.59 16.08 -14.02
N GLY A 162 -22.52 17.20 -13.32
CA GLY A 162 -23.67 18.06 -13.06
C GLY A 162 -24.77 17.37 -12.22
N VAL A 163 -24.37 16.50 -11.27
CA VAL A 163 -25.28 15.78 -10.38
C VAL A 163 -25.12 16.24 -8.93
N GLU A 164 -26.12 15.96 -8.10
CA GLU A 164 -25.96 16.21 -6.66
C GLU A 164 -24.81 15.41 -6.07
N ARG A 165 -24.10 16.03 -5.12
CA ARG A 165 -23.02 15.37 -4.39
C ARG A 165 -23.58 14.22 -3.56
N ASN A 166 -23.19 13.02 -3.87
CA ASN A 166 -23.54 11.81 -3.15
C ASN A 166 -22.31 11.00 -2.74
N ALA A 167 -22.44 10.19 -1.70
CA ALA A 167 -21.40 9.32 -1.20
C ALA A 167 -21.45 7.96 -1.92
N ASP A 168 -21.07 7.93 -3.19
CA ASP A 168 -21.06 6.71 -3.97
C ASP A 168 -19.64 6.11 -4.00
N LYS A 169 -19.60 4.80 -3.85
CA LYS A 169 -18.35 4.03 -3.75
C LYS A 169 -17.52 4.06 -5.03
N ILE A 170 -18.15 4.11 -6.19
CA ILE A 170 -17.48 4.20 -7.47
C ILE A 170 -16.83 5.57 -7.73
N ASN A 171 -17.21 6.60 -6.98
CA ASN A 171 -16.72 7.97 -7.23
C ASN A 171 -15.21 8.09 -7.16
N ILE A 172 -14.54 7.29 -6.32
CA ILE A 172 -13.06 7.25 -6.29
C ILE A 172 -12.51 6.76 -7.64
N LEU A 173 -13.09 5.72 -8.23
CA LEU A 173 -12.64 5.21 -9.53
C LEU A 173 -12.86 6.23 -10.63
N LEU A 174 -14.03 6.86 -10.67
CA LEU A 174 -14.35 7.88 -11.65
C LEU A 174 -13.42 9.10 -11.52
N TRP A 175 -13.10 9.48 -10.29
CA TRP A 175 -12.17 10.56 -10.00
C TRP A 175 -10.75 10.23 -10.44
N VAL A 176 -10.27 9.02 -10.16
CA VAL A 176 -8.96 8.52 -10.64
C VAL A 176 -8.95 8.42 -12.16
N ALA A 177 -10.03 7.93 -12.80
CA ALA A 177 -10.17 7.95 -14.24
C ALA A 177 -10.01 9.38 -14.82
N GLY A 178 -10.55 10.37 -14.12
CA GLY A 178 -10.40 11.79 -14.45
C GLY A 178 -8.96 12.31 -14.43
N PHE A 179 -7.99 11.57 -13.90
CA PHE A 179 -6.56 11.95 -13.96
C PHE A 179 -6.01 11.85 -15.37
N ILE A 180 -6.57 10.97 -16.22
CA ILE A 180 -6.15 10.76 -17.60
C ILE A 180 -6.41 12.02 -18.44
N PRO A 181 -7.66 12.51 -18.62
CA PRO A 181 -7.93 13.70 -19.43
C PRO A 181 -7.32 14.98 -18.84
N ARG A 182 -7.03 15.01 -17.54
CA ARG A 182 -6.33 16.13 -16.87
C ARG A 182 -4.81 16.09 -17.09
N GLY A 183 -4.28 15.05 -17.75
CA GLY A 183 -2.85 14.87 -18.01
C GLY A 183 -2.00 14.55 -16.78
N ILE A 184 -2.62 14.17 -15.66
CA ILE A 184 -1.93 13.84 -14.40
C ILE A 184 -1.10 12.57 -14.59
N THR A 185 -1.68 11.50 -15.16
CA THR A 185 -0.97 10.24 -15.44
C THR A 185 0.21 10.46 -16.38
N ARG A 186 0.04 11.31 -17.41
CA ARG A 186 1.14 11.65 -18.32
C ARG A 186 2.25 12.45 -17.62
N ARG A 187 1.92 13.35 -16.69
CA ARG A 187 2.94 14.02 -15.86
C ARG A 187 3.70 13.01 -15.02
N MET A 188 3.00 12.09 -14.34
CA MET A 188 3.59 11.04 -13.52
C MET A 188 4.49 10.09 -14.31
N ALA A 189 4.11 9.73 -15.55
CA ALA A 189 4.90 8.87 -16.42
C ALA A 189 6.24 9.48 -16.87
N ASN A 190 6.43 10.80 -16.73
CA ASN A 190 7.60 11.54 -17.23
C ASN A 190 8.46 12.18 -16.13
N VAL A 191 8.18 11.90 -14.85
CA VAL A 191 8.97 12.43 -13.74
C VAL A 191 10.36 11.79 -13.68
N GLN A 192 11.31 12.50 -13.11
CA GLN A 192 12.68 12.02 -12.95
C GLN A 192 13.03 11.66 -11.50
N SER A 193 12.15 11.99 -10.55
CA SER A 193 12.38 11.70 -9.14
C SER A 193 11.09 11.35 -8.39
N LEU A 194 11.25 10.63 -7.26
CA LEU A 194 10.15 10.31 -6.35
C LEU A 194 9.51 11.58 -5.77
N ALA A 195 10.32 12.60 -5.49
CA ALA A 195 9.85 13.88 -4.98
C ALA A 195 8.97 14.62 -5.99
N GLU A 196 9.30 14.58 -7.29
CA GLU A 196 8.45 15.16 -8.34
C GLU A 196 7.11 14.44 -8.44
N MET A 197 7.11 13.09 -8.42
CA MET A 197 5.86 12.31 -8.44
C MET A 197 5.00 12.61 -7.22
N TYR A 198 5.61 12.67 -6.04
CA TYR A 198 4.95 13.07 -4.81
C TYR A 198 4.32 14.47 -4.92
N GLY A 199 5.07 15.43 -5.48
CA GLY A 199 4.57 16.78 -5.73
C GLY A 199 3.30 16.78 -6.59
N ILE A 200 3.32 16.06 -7.72
CA ILE A 200 2.15 15.94 -8.62
C ILE A 200 0.94 15.35 -7.88
N LEU A 201 1.14 14.29 -7.10
CA LEU A 201 0.05 13.64 -6.39
C LEU A 201 -0.53 14.52 -5.28
N THR A 202 0.31 15.23 -4.55
CA THR A 202 -0.14 16.10 -3.45
C THR A 202 -0.74 17.43 -3.92
N GLU A 203 -0.59 17.82 -5.18
CA GLU A 203 -1.37 18.88 -5.82
C GLU A 203 -2.85 18.50 -6.00
N ILE A 204 -3.17 17.20 -5.98
CA ILE A 204 -4.54 16.73 -6.17
C ILE A 204 -5.31 16.87 -4.86
N GLU A 205 -6.41 17.64 -4.91
CA GLU A 205 -7.29 17.80 -3.75
C GLU A 205 -7.72 16.45 -3.19
N GLY A 206 -7.59 16.28 -1.88
CA GLY A 206 -7.92 15.03 -1.18
C GLY A 206 -6.76 14.02 -1.09
N VAL A 207 -5.70 14.17 -1.87
CA VAL A 207 -4.49 13.34 -1.76
C VAL A 207 -3.56 13.97 -0.73
N GLY A 208 -3.60 13.48 0.50
CA GLY A 208 -2.67 13.92 1.55
C GLY A 208 -1.29 13.30 1.41
N SER A 209 -0.36 13.76 2.25
CA SER A 209 1.04 13.36 2.23
C SER A 209 1.25 11.83 2.32
N TYR A 210 0.45 11.14 3.11
CA TYR A 210 0.51 9.67 3.23
C TYR A 210 0.26 8.97 1.89
N TYR A 211 -0.91 9.23 1.27
CA TYR A 211 -1.23 8.62 -0.02
C TYR A 211 -0.32 9.09 -1.14
N GLY A 212 0.06 10.37 -1.13
CA GLY A 212 1.01 10.93 -2.08
C GLY A 212 2.33 10.14 -2.06
N TYR A 213 2.90 9.89 -0.88
CA TYR A 213 4.15 9.16 -0.74
C TYR A 213 4.03 7.68 -1.14
N HIS A 214 3.04 6.97 -0.62
CA HIS A 214 2.87 5.54 -0.92
C HIS A 214 2.52 5.29 -2.40
N CYS A 215 1.65 6.09 -3.00
CA CYS A 215 1.35 5.98 -4.43
C CYS A 215 2.58 6.31 -5.29
N SER A 216 3.39 7.29 -4.90
CA SER A 216 4.62 7.63 -5.61
C SER A 216 5.61 6.48 -5.58
N THR A 217 5.84 5.91 -4.41
CA THR A 217 6.77 4.78 -4.24
C THR A 217 6.30 3.55 -5.02
N SER A 218 5.00 3.26 -5.01
CA SER A 218 4.49 2.11 -5.77
C SER A 218 4.53 2.32 -7.28
N ASN A 219 4.36 3.54 -7.77
CA ASN A 219 4.55 3.82 -9.20
C ASN A 219 6.03 3.83 -9.59
N SER A 220 6.94 4.12 -8.67
CA SER A 220 8.39 4.16 -8.95
C SER A 220 9.02 2.79 -9.21
N VAL A 221 8.34 1.69 -8.85
CA VAL A 221 8.81 0.33 -9.22
C VAL A 221 8.50 -0.03 -10.67
N ASN A 222 7.76 0.81 -11.40
CA ASN A 222 7.53 0.61 -12.82
C ASN A 222 8.78 0.99 -13.63
N PRO A 223 9.44 0.06 -14.32
CA PRO A 223 10.69 0.32 -15.03
C PRO A 223 10.52 1.27 -16.23
N ASN A 224 9.28 1.51 -16.67
CA ASN A 224 8.98 2.44 -17.76
C ASN A 224 8.81 3.89 -17.28
N ILE A 225 8.87 4.14 -15.98
CA ILE A 225 8.89 5.49 -15.41
C ILE A 225 10.35 5.81 -15.04
N PRO A 226 10.98 6.86 -15.62
CA PRO A 226 12.41 7.12 -15.50
C PRO A 226 12.79 7.77 -14.16
N ILE A 227 12.40 7.17 -13.04
CA ILE A 227 12.69 7.69 -11.71
C ILE A 227 14.11 7.30 -11.28
N ASN A 228 14.89 8.28 -10.91
CA ASN A 228 16.09 8.09 -10.10
C ASN A 228 15.64 7.97 -8.63
N HIS A 229 15.82 6.79 -8.06
CA HIS A 229 15.51 6.58 -6.65
C HIS A 229 16.46 7.39 -5.76
N ASP A 230 15.92 8.40 -5.11
CA ASP A 230 16.62 9.12 -4.05
C ASP A 230 16.22 8.53 -2.69
N GLU A 231 17.09 7.72 -2.14
CA GLU A 231 16.92 7.12 -0.82
C GLU A 231 16.92 8.17 0.32
N ARG A 232 17.13 9.44 0.01
CA ARG A 232 17.04 10.56 0.96
C ARG A 232 15.66 11.20 1.01
N PHE A 233 14.74 10.81 0.13
CA PHE A 233 13.38 11.33 0.15
C PHE A 233 12.44 10.39 0.88
N CYS A 234 11.84 10.89 1.99
CA CYS A 234 10.85 10.14 2.76
C CYS A 234 9.80 11.07 3.36
N VAL A 235 8.54 10.67 3.27
CA VAL A 235 7.42 11.34 3.93
C VAL A 235 6.70 10.33 4.82
N PRO A 236 7.14 10.18 6.09
CA PRO A 236 6.64 9.12 6.96
C PRO A 236 5.18 9.35 7.36
N GLY A 237 4.45 8.24 7.37
CA GLY A 237 3.07 8.19 7.84
C GLY A 237 2.94 8.31 9.36
N PRO A 238 1.70 8.43 9.88
CA PRO A 238 1.47 8.65 11.32
C PRO A 238 2.08 7.56 12.21
N GLY A 239 2.04 6.29 11.77
CA GLY A 239 2.61 5.17 12.53
C GLY A 239 4.14 5.25 12.63
N ALA A 240 4.81 5.57 11.52
CA ALA A 240 6.26 5.77 11.52
C ALA A 240 6.67 6.97 12.36
N ARG A 241 5.93 8.08 12.29
CA ARG A 241 6.19 9.26 13.14
C ARG A 241 6.13 8.91 14.62
N LEU A 242 5.10 8.18 15.05
CA LEU A 242 5.00 7.71 16.43
C LEU A 242 6.22 6.91 16.86
N THR A 243 6.67 5.97 16.05
CA THR A 243 7.86 5.16 16.32
C THR A 243 9.12 6.03 16.40
N LEU A 244 9.27 6.99 15.47
CA LEU A 244 10.40 7.91 15.48
C LEU A 244 10.39 8.82 16.72
N ASP A 245 9.23 9.22 17.22
CA ASP A 245 9.12 9.99 18.46
C ASP A 245 9.46 9.13 19.69
N MET A 246 9.15 7.83 19.68
CA MET A 246 9.65 6.91 20.71
C MET A 246 11.17 6.73 20.65
N MET A 247 11.75 6.69 19.43
CA MET A 247 13.19 6.52 19.23
C MET A 247 14.00 7.76 19.66
N PHE A 248 13.57 8.95 19.26
CA PHE A 248 14.33 10.20 19.37
C PHE A 248 13.79 11.16 20.42
N GLY A 249 12.65 10.86 21.03
CA GLY A 249 11.91 11.76 21.90
C GLY A 249 11.04 12.76 21.12
N GLU A 250 9.87 13.09 21.69
CA GLU A 250 8.91 14.03 21.09
C GLU A 250 9.47 15.43 20.86
N GLY A 251 10.50 15.82 21.64
CA GLY A 251 11.18 17.13 21.52
C GLY A 251 12.22 17.22 20.42
N CYS A 252 12.49 16.14 19.68
CA CYS A 252 13.49 16.13 18.62
C CYS A 252 13.05 17.03 17.45
N LYS A 253 13.88 18.02 17.10
CA LYS A 253 13.57 19.02 16.06
C LYS A 253 13.95 18.58 14.66
N ILE A 254 14.59 17.41 14.50
CA ILE A 254 14.96 16.86 13.20
C ILE A 254 13.67 16.40 12.51
N PRO A 255 13.43 16.76 11.23
CA PRO A 255 12.26 16.31 10.49
C PRO A 255 12.12 14.78 10.49
N HIS A 256 10.91 14.27 10.59
CA HIS A 256 10.69 12.81 10.65
C HIS A 256 11.23 12.08 9.40
N GLY A 257 11.15 12.69 8.22
CA GLY A 257 11.73 12.13 7.00
C GLY A 257 13.23 11.90 7.13
N ASP A 258 13.95 12.90 7.65
CA ASP A 258 15.40 12.82 7.86
C ASP A 258 15.77 11.76 8.92
N ARG A 259 14.90 11.55 9.93
CA ARG A 259 15.09 10.48 10.93
C ARG A 259 14.92 9.08 10.31
N VAL A 260 14.00 8.90 9.36
CA VAL A 260 13.88 7.63 8.61
C VAL A 260 15.12 7.39 7.77
N VAL A 261 15.59 8.42 7.05
CA VAL A 261 16.82 8.33 6.25
C VAL A 261 18.02 7.99 7.14
N TRP A 262 18.15 8.66 8.28
CA TRP A 262 19.19 8.35 9.25
C TRP A 262 19.09 6.90 9.77
N PHE A 263 17.88 6.41 10.10
CA PHE A 263 17.68 5.02 10.50
C PHE A 263 18.12 4.06 9.39
N ARG A 264 17.74 4.31 8.16
CA ARG A 264 18.14 3.53 6.98
C ARG A 264 19.67 3.50 6.81
N GLU A 265 20.36 4.60 7.03
CA GLU A 265 21.82 4.70 6.93
C GLU A 265 22.56 3.99 8.05
N ASN A 266 21.91 3.79 9.21
CA ASN A 266 22.55 3.26 10.43
C ASN A 266 21.93 1.94 10.94
N TYR A 267 20.89 1.38 10.29
CA TYR A 267 20.15 0.24 10.84
C TYR A 267 21.03 -0.98 11.09
N LYS A 268 22.03 -1.26 10.24
CA LYS A 268 22.94 -2.41 10.41
C LYS A 268 23.69 -2.34 11.75
N ASP A 269 24.17 -1.17 12.09
CA ASP A 269 24.85 -0.94 13.37
C ASP A 269 23.89 -0.95 14.58
N LEU A 270 22.61 -0.67 14.33
CA LEU A 270 21.60 -0.53 15.38
C LEU A 270 20.87 -1.84 15.66
N ILE A 271 20.45 -2.54 14.61
CA ILE A 271 19.57 -3.73 14.70
C ILE A 271 20.13 -4.96 13.99
N GLY A 272 21.31 -4.86 13.37
CA GLY A 272 21.95 -5.92 12.60
C GLY A 272 21.49 -5.99 11.14
N ASP A 273 22.06 -6.95 10.43
CA ASP A 273 21.69 -7.21 9.05
C ASP A 273 20.27 -7.80 8.96
N ILE A 274 19.52 -7.34 7.97
CA ILE A 274 18.22 -7.88 7.59
C ILE A 274 18.36 -8.39 6.14
N PRO A 275 18.99 -9.55 5.93
CA PRO A 275 19.33 -10.02 4.60
C PRO A 275 18.11 -10.52 3.83
N LEU A 276 18.10 -10.30 2.51
CA LEU A 276 17.27 -11.03 1.58
C LEU A 276 17.80 -12.46 1.40
N ASN A 277 16.93 -13.40 1.09
CA ASN A 277 17.34 -14.71 0.63
C ASN A 277 18.11 -14.55 -0.70
N GLU A 278 19.30 -15.18 -0.79
CA GLU A 278 20.24 -15.02 -1.92
C GLU A 278 19.63 -15.28 -3.30
N ASN A 279 18.59 -16.10 -3.38
CA ASN A 279 17.97 -16.48 -4.65
C ASN A 279 16.85 -15.51 -5.11
N GLU A 280 16.46 -14.51 -4.31
CA GLU A 280 15.22 -13.76 -4.54
C GLU A 280 15.40 -12.24 -4.59
N HIS A 281 16.63 -11.74 -4.72
CA HIS A 281 16.90 -10.28 -4.77
C HIS A 281 16.49 -9.60 -6.08
N ASN A 282 16.07 -10.37 -7.06
CA ASN A 282 15.60 -9.86 -8.34
C ASN A 282 14.19 -10.34 -8.62
N MET A 283 13.29 -9.42 -8.93
CA MET A 283 12.05 -9.78 -9.56
C MET A 283 12.26 -9.83 -11.07
N VAL A 284 12.30 -11.05 -11.61
CA VAL A 284 12.39 -11.31 -13.05
C VAL A 284 11.09 -12.03 -13.45
N VAL A 285 10.29 -11.40 -14.30
CA VAL A 285 9.08 -12.01 -14.83
C VAL A 285 9.17 -12.05 -16.34
N ASN A 286 8.96 -13.24 -16.91
CA ASN A 286 9.10 -13.51 -18.36
C ASN A 286 10.49 -13.08 -18.93
N GLY A 287 11.54 -13.23 -18.13
CA GLY A 287 12.91 -12.86 -18.53
C GLY A 287 13.19 -11.34 -18.46
N VAL A 288 12.24 -10.52 -18.07
CA VAL A 288 12.42 -9.08 -17.87
C VAL A 288 12.67 -8.81 -16.38
N LYS A 289 13.79 -8.16 -16.08
CA LYS A 289 14.08 -7.69 -14.72
C LYS A 289 13.27 -6.44 -14.43
N ILE A 290 12.33 -6.54 -13.48
CA ILE A 290 11.42 -5.46 -13.12
C ILE A 290 11.97 -4.65 -11.98
N PHE A 291 12.45 -5.31 -10.96
CA PHE A 291 12.96 -4.68 -9.77
C PHE A 291 14.18 -5.44 -9.25
N GLN A 292 15.14 -4.72 -8.73
CA GLN A 292 16.27 -5.28 -8.02
C GLN A 292 16.40 -4.60 -6.68
N GLU A 293 16.40 -5.39 -5.63
CA GLU A 293 16.74 -4.95 -4.29
C GLU A 293 18.18 -5.38 -3.97
N ASP A 294 18.93 -4.52 -3.29
CA ASP A 294 20.24 -4.90 -2.79
C ASP A 294 20.04 -5.91 -1.66
N GLN A 295 20.70 -7.06 -1.74
CA GLN A 295 20.58 -8.15 -0.76
C GLN A 295 20.90 -7.72 0.66
N ASN A 296 21.69 -6.69 0.81
CA ASN A 296 22.26 -6.28 2.07
C ASN A 296 21.77 -4.91 2.55
N GLU A 297 20.83 -4.27 1.82
CA GLU A 297 20.40 -2.91 2.16
C GLU A 297 18.88 -2.75 2.11
N LEU A 298 18.30 -2.36 3.24
CA LEU A 298 16.92 -1.91 3.27
C LEU A 298 16.77 -0.60 2.50
N LYS A 299 15.70 -0.50 1.72
CA LYS A 299 15.29 0.76 1.08
C LYS A 299 14.62 1.68 2.10
N THR A 300 14.70 2.98 1.88
CA THR A 300 14.07 3.98 2.75
C THR A 300 12.57 3.74 2.92
N TYR A 301 11.88 3.31 1.85
CA TYR A 301 10.47 2.89 1.92
C TYR A 301 10.26 1.70 2.88
N GLY A 302 11.10 0.66 2.79
CA GLY A 302 11.01 -0.50 3.67
C GLY A 302 11.24 -0.13 5.14
N CYS A 303 12.19 0.76 5.40
CA CYS A 303 12.40 1.32 6.74
C CYS A 303 11.18 2.11 7.24
N GLU A 304 10.59 2.97 6.39
CA GLU A 304 9.38 3.74 6.76
C GLU A 304 8.22 2.83 7.10
N VAL A 305 7.91 1.87 6.23
CA VAL A 305 6.80 0.92 6.45
C VAL A 305 7.09 0.05 7.67
N GLY A 306 8.33 -0.40 7.86
CA GLY A 306 8.75 -1.18 9.04
C GLY A 306 8.55 -0.43 10.35
N LEU A 307 8.99 0.81 10.42
CA LEU A 307 8.77 1.68 11.57
C LEU A 307 7.27 1.96 11.81
N CYS A 308 6.49 2.12 10.73
CA CYS A 308 5.04 2.26 10.83
C CYS A 308 4.39 1.01 11.43
N GLN A 309 4.76 -0.17 10.97
CA GLN A 309 4.22 -1.44 11.45
C GLN A 309 4.70 -1.77 12.87
N PHE A 310 5.92 -1.39 13.24
CA PHE A 310 6.36 -1.47 14.63
C PHE A 310 5.48 -0.62 15.56
N GLY A 311 5.07 0.56 15.13
CA GLY A 311 4.09 1.38 15.87
C GLY A 311 2.74 0.67 16.04
N VAL A 312 2.28 -0.06 15.02
CA VAL A 312 1.08 -0.91 15.10
C VAL A 312 1.30 -2.06 16.07
N TYR A 313 2.42 -2.77 15.97
CA TYR A 313 2.82 -3.87 16.86
C TYR A 313 2.82 -3.42 18.33
N THR A 314 3.47 -2.30 18.63
CA THR A 314 3.53 -1.75 19.98
C THR A 314 2.15 -1.44 20.54
N ARG A 315 1.26 -0.87 19.71
CA ARG A 315 -0.13 -0.58 20.12
C ARG A 315 -0.94 -1.85 20.38
N LEU A 316 -0.78 -2.88 19.55
CA LEU A 316 -1.48 -4.16 19.72
C LEU A 316 -0.98 -4.91 20.95
N SER A 317 0.34 -4.92 21.19
CA SER A 317 0.95 -5.50 22.40
C SER A 317 0.47 -4.83 23.68
N SER A 318 0.24 -3.51 23.63
CA SER A 318 -0.27 -2.73 24.76
C SER A 318 -1.78 -2.84 24.96
N ASN A 319 -2.53 -3.29 23.94
CA ASN A 319 -3.99 -3.43 23.99
C ASN A 319 -4.49 -4.65 23.19
N PRO A 320 -4.44 -5.86 23.77
CA PRO A 320 -4.84 -7.10 23.10
C PRO A 320 -6.28 -7.11 22.57
N ASN A 321 -7.18 -6.30 23.13
CA ASN A 321 -8.57 -6.21 22.64
C ASN A 321 -8.65 -5.69 21.20
N LEU A 322 -7.65 -4.95 20.73
CA LEU A 322 -7.59 -4.48 19.35
C LEU A 322 -7.31 -5.61 18.36
N ILE A 323 -6.63 -6.67 18.79
CA ILE A 323 -6.33 -7.85 17.98
C ILE A 323 -7.65 -8.53 17.55
N ASN A 324 -8.55 -8.76 18.50
CA ASN A 324 -9.84 -9.40 18.21
C ASN A 324 -10.68 -8.60 17.20
N LYS A 325 -10.66 -7.26 17.28
CA LYS A 325 -11.35 -6.40 16.32
C LYS A 325 -10.79 -6.53 14.90
N ARG A 326 -9.48 -6.75 14.76
CA ARG A 326 -8.84 -6.95 13.46
C ARG A 326 -9.19 -8.31 12.85
N LYS A 327 -9.21 -9.37 13.67
CA LYS A 327 -9.57 -10.73 13.23
C LYS A 327 -10.99 -10.79 12.63
N VAL A 328 -11.94 -10.06 13.20
CA VAL A 328 -13.34 -10.00 12.72
C VAL A 328 -13.47 -9.32 11.34
N ALA A 329 -12.55 -8.44 10.99
CA ALA A 329 -12.59 -7.69 9.72
C ALA A 329 -12.02 -8.46 8.51
N ARG A 330 -11.62 -9.71 8.68
CA ARG A 330 -11.00 -10.52 7.62
C ARG A 330 -12.05 -11.17 6.74
N VAL A 331 -11.84 -11.05 5.45
CA VAL A 331 -12.60 -11.78 4.44
C VAL A 331 -12.01 -13.17 4.29
N ASP A 332 -12.83 -14.20 4.42
CA ASP A 332 -12.39 -15.56 4.15
C ASP A 332 -12.43 -15.87 2.64
N GLU A 333 -11.61 -16.83 2.25
CA GLU A 333 -11.45 -17.25 0.86
C GLU A 333 -12.74 -17.82 0.28
N SER A 334 -13.56 -18.48 1.10
CA SER A 334 -14.83 -19.08 0.68
C SER A 334 -15.84 -18.01 0.26
N THR A 335 -15.87 -16.88 0.96
CA THR A 335 -16.73 -15.73 0.60
C THR A 335 -16.28 -15.10 -0.72
N MET A 336 -14.96 -14.98 -0.97
CA MET A 336 -14.46 -14.52 -2.26
C MET A 336 -14.83 -15.49 -3.39
N GLN A 337 -14.66 -16.78 -3.19
CA GLN A 337 -15.02 -17.80 -4.18
C GLN A 337 -16.53 -17.80 -4.48
N TYR A 338 -17.34 -17.61 -3.44
CA TYR A 338 -18.78 -17.46 -3.60
C TYR A 338 -19.13 -16.21 -4.41
N PHE A 339 -18.46 -15.09 -4.17
CA PHE A 339 -18.63 -13.85 -4.93
C PHE A 339 -18.36 -14.05 -6.43
N PHE A 340 -17.29 -14.75 -6.80
CA PHE A 340 -16.95 -14.99 -8.20
C PHE A 340 -17.94 -15.92 -8.91
N ASN A 341 -18.47 -16.91 -8.21
CA ASN A 341 -19.30 -17.96 -8.79
C ASN A 341 -20.79 -17.57 -8.91
N ASN A 342 -21.25 -16.52 -8.25
CA ASN A 342 -22.66 -16.17 -8.17
C ASN A 342 -22.94 -14.78 -8.73
N ASN A 343 -23.80 -14.70 -9.75
CA ASN A 343 -24.39 -13.45 -10.17
C ASN A 343 -25.59 -13.13 -9.27
N PHE A 344 -25.43 -12.15 -8.39
CA PHE A 344 -26.52 -11.70 -7.53
C PHE A 344 -27.55 -10.92 -8.35
N THR A 345 -28.77 -11.45 -8.44
CA THR A 345 -29.95 -10.63 -8.75
C THR A 345 -30.46 -10.07 -7.42
N GLN A 346 -30.92 -8.82 -7.41
CA GLN A 346 -31.39 -8.12 -6.21
C GLN A 346 -32.45 -8.86 -5.38
N ASN A 347 -32.99 -9.98 -5.87
CA ASN A 347 -34.04 -10.78 -5.26
C ASN A 347 -33.54 -11.96 -4.38
N THR A 348 -32.23 -12.13 -4.18
CA THR A 348 -31.66 -13.29 -3.45
C THR A 348 -31.18 -12.96 -2.04
N LEU A 349 -31.37 -11.74 -1.56
CA LEU A 349 -30.87 -11.29 -0.25
C LEU A 349 -31.98 -11.12 0.82
N PHE A 350 -33.10 -11.86 0.70
CA PHE A 350 -34.13 -11.92 1.75
C PHE A 350 -34.50 -13.37 2.09
#